data_7a8ead23bea3a7eb3e62072fa571b161
#
_entry.id   7a8ead23bea3a7eb3e62072fa571b161
#
_cell.length_a   1.000
_cell.length_b   1.000
_cell.length_c   1.000
_cell.angle_alpha   90.00
_cell.angle_beta   90.00
_cell.angle_gamma   90.00
#
_symmetry.space_group_name_H-M   'P 1'
#
loop_
_entity.id
_entity.type
_entity.pdbx_description
1 polymer ?
#
loop_
_entity_poly.entity_id
_entity_poly.type
_entity_poly.pdbx_seq_one_letter_code
_entity_poly.pdbx_strand_id
1 'polypeptide(L)'
;LIPKKSVVFTEKDKNGKVTKQKTKDEFNQVKMDKIIVLQNENTASAAEVLIGALKDNLGDTVITVGTTSYGKGTEQVTVPFSDGTSFKYTVARWYTPKGTSINKKGFKPDIEVKLVEVKTTSYYKVKKKDVIKKDSVDDNAQALQVYLKYLGYDVDRTDTYFSNTSSQALASFQQDHGLEATGDCDKKTWDLLMEKVLLKMNETPSDDTQRQKAIEEAQK
;
A
#
# COMPACT_ATOMS: atom_id res chain seq x y z
N LEU A 1 19.09 -13.65 7.13
CA LEU A 1 19.52 -13.19 5.81
C LEU A 1 20.83 -12.38 5.87
N ILE A 2 20.93 -11.37 6.75
CA ILE A 2 22.14 -10.56 6.91
C ILE A 2 23.16 -11.26 7.84
N PRO A 3 24.50 -11.02 7.66
CA PRO A 3 25.52 -11.62 8.49
C PRO A 3 25.34 -11.34 9.99
N LYS A 4 25.88 -12.22 10.82
CA LYS A 4 25.94 -12.03 12.27
C LYS A 4 26.71 -10.75 12.62
N LYS A 5 26.31 -10.09 13.72
CA LYS A 5 26.92 -8.83 14.23
C LYS A 5 26.83 -7.63 13.29
N SER A 6 26.11 -7.74 12.17
CA SER A 6 25.88 -6.64 11.25
C SER A 6 24.94 -5.59 11.85
N VAL A 7 25.16 -4.33 11.51
CA VAL A 7 24.24 -3.25 11.88
C VAL A 7 22.95 -3.42 11.07
N VAL A 8 21.80 -3.40 11.75
CA VAL A 8 20.46 -3.43 11.17
C VAL A 8 19.97 -2.01 10.90
N PHE A 9 20.14 -1.13 11.88
CA PHE A 9 19.86 0.31 11.77
C PHE A 9 20.59 1.07 12.88
N THR A 10 20.60 2.38 12.75
CA THR A 10 21.19 3.30 13.72
C THR A 10 20.12 4.28 14.19
N GLU A 11 20.05 4.50 15.50
CA GLU A 11 19.15 5.49 16.12
C GLU A 11 19.95 6.71 16.57
N LYS A 12 19.34 7.88 16.45
CA LYS A 12 19.87 9.13 17.02
C LYS A 12 18.79 9.83 17.83
N ASP A 13 19.00 9.98 19.13
CA ASP A 13 18.09 10.64 20.03
C ASP A 13 18.19 12.19 19.93
N LYS A 14 17.33 12.88 20.69
CA LYS A 14 17.30 14.36 20.74
C LYS A 14 18.62 15.00 21.24
N ASN A 15 19.42 14.28 22.00
CA ASN A 15 20.70 14.73 22.56
C ASN A 15 21.87 14.41 21.63
N GLY A 16 21.62 13.79 20.47
CA GLY A 16 22.65 13.41 19.52
C GLY A 16 23.33 12.08 19.82
N LYS A 17 22.90 11.35 20.87
CA LYS A 17 23.44 10.01 21.19
C LYS A 17 23.04 9.05 20.08
N VAL A 18 24.01 8.32 19.57
CA VAL A 18 23.88 7.33 18.52
C VAL A 18 23.93 5.93 19.08
N THR A 19 22.91 5.11 18.80
CA THR A 19 22.84 3.68 19.17
C THR A 19 22.74 2.84 17.91
N LYS A 20 23.54 1.76 17.82
CA LYS A 20 23.51 0.82 16.69
C LYS A 20 22.83 -0.46 17.09
N GLN A 21 21.76 -0.79 16.42
CA GLN A 21 21.08 -2.08 16.56
C GLN A 21 21.75 -3.10 15.64
N LYS A 22 22.09 -4.26 16.17
CA LYS A 22 22.82 -5.31 15.44
C LYS A 22 22.06 -6.63 15.45
N THR A 23 22.36 -7.47 14.46
CA THR A 23 21.90 -8.87 14.45
C THR A 23 22.53 -9.63 15.61
N LYS A 24 21.77 -10.57 16.16
CA LYS A 24 22.25 -11.49 17.19
C LYS A 24 23.01 -12.67 16.57
N ASP A 25 23.82 -13.36 17.40
CA ASP A 25 24.58 -14.54 16.97
C ASP A 25 23.79 -15.86 17.05
N GLU A 26 22.56 -15.80 17.56
CA GLU A 26 21.75 -16.97 17.92
C GLU A 26 21.24 -17.76 16.69
N PHE A 27 21.20 -17.15 15.51
CA PHE A 27 20.62 -17.74 14.31
C PHE A 27 21.67 -18.02 13.25
N ASN A 28 21.51 -19.13 12.54
CA ASN A 28 22.28 -19.40 11.34
C ASN A 28 21.81 -18.51 10.20
N GLN A 29 22.78 -17.92 9.48
CA GLN A 29 22.47 -17.14 8.27
C GLN A 29 22.00 -18.07 7.16
N VAL A 30 20.87 -17.74 6.56
CA VAL A 30 20.43 -18.33 5.29
C VAL A 30 20.97 -17.46 4.17
N LYS A 31 21.80 -18.04 3.30
CA LYS A 31 22.31 -17.36 2.10
C LYS A 31 21.29 -17.48 0.99
N MET A 32 21.08 -16.39 0.28
CA MET A 32 20.23 -16.30 -0.91
C MET A 32 21.05 -15.67 -2.03
N ASP A 33 20.89 -16.17 -3.24
CA ASP A 33 21.54 -15.59 -4.41
C ASP A 33 20.84 -14.30 -4.84
N LYS A 34 19.53 -14.22 -4.61
CA LYS A 34 18.72 -13.05 -4.91
C LYS A 34 17.57 -12.91 -3.92
N ILE A 35 17.27 -11.67 -3.54
CA ILE A 35 16.14 -11.29 -2.68
C ILE A 35 15.34 -10.20 -3.40
N ILE A 36 14.09 -10.49 -3.76
CA ILE A 36 13.20 -9.50 -4.35
C ILE A 36 12.26 -8.97 -3.25
N VAL A 37 12.23 -7.67 -3.07
CA VAL A 37 11.40 -6.99 -2.07
C VAL A 37 10.34 -6.15 -2.76
N LEU A 38 9.08 -6.45 -2.51
CA LEU A 38 7.96 -5.63 -2.95
C LEU A 38 7.74 -4.47 -1.96
N GLN A 39 7.60 -3.26 -2.48
CA GLN A 39 7.33 -2.07 -1.68
C GLN A 39 6.36 -1.12 -2.37
N ASN A 40 5.64 -0.34 -1.60
CA ASN A 40 4.81 0.75 -2.09
C ASN A 40 4.72 1.89 -1.06
N GLU A 41 3.91 2.91 -1.32
CA GLU A 41 3.69 4.07 -0.45
C GLU A 41 3.13 3.73 0.94
N ASN A 42 2.60 2.52 1.14
CA ASN A 42 2.15 2.01 2.44
C ASN A 42 3.24 1.23 3.20
N THR A 43 4.36 0.95 2.55
CA THR A 43 5.53 0.33 3.18
C THR A 43 6.20 1.35 4.10
N ALA A 44 6.12 1.16 5.42
CA ALA A 44 6.53 2.16 6.38
C ALA A 44 7.28 1.60 7.60
N SER A 45 8.09 2.44 8.27
CA SER A 45 8.67 2.18 9.59
C SER A 45 9.52 0.90 9.62
N ALA A 46 9.14 -0.11 10.41
CA ALA A 46 9.89 -1.37 10.56
C ALA A 46 10.11 -2.10 9.22
N ALA A 47 9.15 -2.02 8.29
CA ALA A 47 9.33 -2.56 6.94
C ALA A 47 10.45 -1.82 6.18
N GLU A 48 10.55 -0.50 6.35
CA GLU A 48 11.63 0.30 5.76
C GLU A 48 12.98 0.03 6.44
N VAL A 49 12.99 -0.23 7.76
CA VAL A 49 14.20 -0.69 8.46
C VAL A 49 14.71 -1.98 7.85
N LEU A 50 13.83 -2.95 7.57
CA LEU A 50 14.19 -4.21 6.91
C LEU A 50 14.79 -3.96 5.53
N ILE A 51 14.17 -3.13 4.71
CA ILE A 51 14.68 -2.78 3.36
C ILE A 51 16.08 -2.17 3.47
N GLY A 52 16.26 -1.16 4.32
CA GLY A 52 17.55 -0.51 4.52
C GLY A 52 18.64 -1.45 5.04
N ALA A 53 18.28 -2.33 5.97
CA ALA A 53 19.19 -3.35 6.50
C ALA A 53 19.62 -4.34 5.41
N LEU A 54 18.69 -4.83 4.61
CA LEU A 54 18.99 -5.76 3.51
C LEU A 54 19.87 -5.09 2.45
N LYS A 55 19.46 -3.94 1.93
CA LYS A 55 20.20 -3.23 0.87
C LYS A 55 21.61 -2.84 1.29
N ASP A 56 21.78 -2.31 2.50
CA ASP A 56 23.09 -1.84 2.96
C ASP A 56 24.06 -2.99 3.28
N ASN A 57 23.57 -4.15 3.74
CA ASN A 57 24.40 -5.30 4.08
C ASN A 57 24.62 -6.30 2.95
N LEU A 58 23.68 -6.42 1.99
CA LEU A 58 23.72 -7.44 0.95
C LEU A 58 23.90 -6.86 -0.48
N GLY A 59 23.79 -5.52 -0.63
CA GLY A 59 24.05 -4.84 -1.91
C GLY A 59 23.14 -5.34 -3.04
N ASP A 60 23.78 -5.70 -4.14
CA ASP A 60 23.11 -6.07 -5.41
C ASP A 60 22.31 -7.39 -5.35
N THR A 61 22.48 -8.18 -4.27
CA THR A 61 21.64 -9.34 -3.99
C THR A 61 20.18 -8.95 -3.77
N VAL A 62 19.93 -7.69 -3.36
CA VAL A 62 18.59 -7.19 -2.99
C VAL A 62 18.06 -6.25 -4.07
N ILE A 63 16.97 -6.64 -4.70
CA ILE A 63 16.25 -5.85 -5.70
C ILE A 63 14.90 -5.44 -5.12
N THR A 64 14.60 -4.15 -5.13
CA THR A 64 13.29 -3.62 -4.70
C THR A 64 12.43 -3.30 -5.92
N VAL A 65 11.17 -3.76 -5.90
CA VAL A 65 10.18 -3.59 -6.97
C VAL A 65 8.93 -2.91 -6.41
N GLY A 66 8.42 -1.91 -7.12
CA GLY A 66 7.16 -1.26 -6.72
C GLY A 66 7.21 0.25 -6.84
N THR A 67 6.73 0.96 -5.82
CA THR A 67 6.77 2.43 -5.75
C THR A 67 7.55 2.89 -4.52
N THR A 68 7.82 4.20 -4.44
CA THR A 68 8.56 4.78 -3.30
C THR A 68 7.84 4.49 -1.99
N SER A 69 8.57 4.04 -0.97
CA SER A 69 8.03 3.76 0.36
C SER A 69 7.63 5.03 1.12
N TYR A 70 6.94 4.89 2.26
CA TYR A 70 6.34 6.00 3.01
C TYR A 70 7.35 7.04 3.53
N GLY A 71 8.50 6.60 4.00
CA GLY A 71 9.50 7.50 4.59
C GLY A 71 9.29 7.81 6.07
N LYS A 72 8.90 6.83 6.90
CA LYS A 72 8.78 7.01 8.34
C LYS A 72 10.12 6.75 9.05
N GLY A 73 10.99 7.77 9.03
CA GLY A 73 12.31 7.74 9.67
C GLY A 73 12.33 8.15 11.14
N THR A 74 11.19 8.16 11.84
CA THR A 74 11.06 8.52 13.26
C THR A 74 10.62 7.33 14.09
N GLU A 75 11.18 7.24 15.30
CA GLU A 75 10.76 6.30 16.34
C GLU A 75 9.85 7.01 17.34
N GLN A 76 8.75 6.37 17.68
CA GLN A 76 7.75 6.89 18.61
C GLN A 76 7.45 5.89 19.71
N VAL A 77 7.24 6.41 20.91
CA VAL A 77 6.76 5.64 22.06
C VAL A 77 5.38 6.13 22.47
N THR A 78 4.58 5.21 22.99
CA THR A 78 3.27 5.53 23.57
C THR A 78 3.35 5.28 25.08
N VAL A 79 3.02 6.31 25.86
CA VAL A 79 2.97 6.23 27.32
C VAL A 79 1.50 6.23 27.73
N PRO A 80 0.97 5.14 28.32
CA PRO A 80 -0.38 5.09 28.81
C PRO A 80 -0.49 5.85 30.15
N PHE A 81 -1.65 6.47 30.40
CA PHE A 81 -2.01 7.07 31.67
C PHE A 81 -3.02 6.19 32.42
N SER A 82 -3.15 6.43 33.74
CA SER A 82 -4.04 5.66 34.60
C SER A 82 -5.54 5.84 34.30
N ASP A 83 -5.91 6.91 33.60
CA ASP A 83 -7.29 7.19 33.18
C ASP A 83 -7.69 6.50 31.83
N GLY A 84 -6.78 5.66 31.28
CA GLY A 84 -7.00 4.96 30.00
C GLY A 84 -6.63 5.78 28.77
N THR A 85 -6.22 7.04 28.91
CA THR A 85 -5.67 7.84 27.82
C THR A 85 -4.19 7.51 27.58
N SER A 86 -3.61 7.99 26.49
CA SER A 86 -2.20 7.80 26.21
C SER A 86 -1.59 8.98 25.49
N PHE A 87 -0.28 9.16 25.64
CA PHE A 87 0.51 10.16 24.94
C PHE A 87 1.56 9.48 24.04
N LYS A 88 1.53 9.81 22.75
CA LYS A 88 2.49 9.31 21.76
C LYS A 88 3.41 10.43 21.30
N TYR A 89 4.73 10.20 21.42
CA TYR A 89 5.73 11.19 21.02
C TYR A 89 6.96 10.56 20.38
N THR A 90 7.68 11.36 19.61
CA THR A 90 8.91 10.96 18.93
C THR A 90 10.09 11.03 19.89
N VAL A 91 10.86 9.93 20.00
CA VAL A 91 12.02 9.79 20.87
C VAL A 91 13.33 9.81 20.09
N ALA A 92 13.35 9.29 18.86
CA ALA A 92 14.56 9.21 18.04
C ALA A 92 14.24 9.31 16.55
N ARG A 93 15.30 9.49 15.76
CA ARG A 93 15.32 9.25 14.32
C ARG A 93 16.20 8.06 14.04
N TRP A 94 15.77 7.23 13.09
CA TRP A 94 16.57 6.11 12.66
C TRP A 94 17.17 6.34 11.26
N TYR A 95 18.24 5.63 10.99
CA TYR A 95 19.03 5.69 9.76
C TYR A 95 19.39 4.28 9.35
N THR A 96 19.61 4.06 8.07
CA THR A 96 20.11 2.78 7.56
C THR A 96 21.48 2.44 8.14
N PRO A 97 21.99 1.21 8.00
CA PRO A 97 23.33 0.84 8.45
C PRO A 97 24.44 1.79 7.95
N LYS A 98 24.34 2.26 6.71
CA LYS A 98 25.28 3.22 6.12
C LYS A 98 24.98 4.68 6.49
N GLY A 99 23.99 4.95 7.34
CA GLY A 99 23.68 6.27 7.85
C GLY A 99 22.73 7.09 6.97
N THR A 100 22.06 6.50 6.00
CA THR A 100 21.10 7.19 5.14
C THR A 100 19.80 7.45 5.89
N SER A 101 19.29 8.70 5.83
CA SER A 101 17.97 9.07 6.34
C SER A 101 16.91 8.93 5.25
N ILE A 102 15.83 8.19 5.56
CA ILE A 102 14.68 8.04 4.67
C ILE A 102 13.49 8.91 5.10
N ASN A 103 13.64 9.67 6.18
CA ASN A 103 12.55 10.43 6.77
C ASN A 103 11.93 11.40 5.77
N LYS A 104 10.61 11.27 5.52
CA LYS A 104 9.81 12.01 4.52
C LYS A 104 10.26 11.80 3.05
N LYS A 105 11.14 10.85 2.78
CA LYS A 105 11.64 10.55 1.43
C LYS A 105 11.28 9.15 0.96
N GLY A 106 11.30 8.18 1.89
CA GLY A 106 11.17 6.76 1.57
C GLY A 106 12.37 6.18 0.83
N PHE A 107 12.26 4.90 0.48
CA PHE A 107 13.17 4.23 -0.45
C PHE A 107 12.57 4.27 -1.85
N LYS A 108 13.30 4.79 -2.82
CA LYS A 108 12.99 4.55 -4.23
C LYS A 108 13.22 3.08 -4.55
N PRO A 109 12.30 2.42 -5.28
CA PRO A 109 12.55 1.05 -5.74
C PRO A 109 13.63 1.04 -6.82
N ASP A 110 14.33 -0.10 -6.96
CA ASP A 110 15.27 -0.32 -8.07
C ASP A 110 14.51 -0.47 -9.40
N ILE A 111 13.32 -1.06 -9.34
CA ILE A 111 12.43 -1.21 -10.50
C ILE A 111 11.07 -0.60 -10.13
N GLU A 112 10.76 0.53 -10.77
CA GLU A 112 9.48 1.20 -10.54
C GLU A 112 8.35 0.50 -11.29
N VAL A 113 7.35 0.02 -10.55
CA VAL A 113 6.15 -0.61 -11.08
C VAL A 113 4.95 -0.16 -10.25
N LYS A 114 3.96 0.44 -10.90
CA LYS A 114 2.69 0.80 -10.26
C LYS A 114 1.70 -0.36 -10.32
N LEU A 115 0.92 -0.53 -9.28
CA LEU A 115 -0.26 -1.40 -9.31
C LEU A 115 -1.32 -0.79 -10.23
N VAL A 116 -2.21 -1.64 -10.76
CA VAL A 116 -3.40 -1.18 -11.48
C VAL A 116 -4.29 -0.35 -10.56
N GLU A 117 -4.99 0.66 -11.11
CA GLU A 117 -5.73 1.67 -10.36
C GLU A 117 -6.72 1.04 -9.37
N VAL A 118 -7.43 -0.01 -9.76
CA VAL A 118 -8.40 -0.71 -8.91
C VAL A 118 -7.80 -1.23 -7.59
N LYS A 119 -6.50 -1.57 -7.56
CA LYS A 119 -5.81 -2.06 -6.34
C LYS A 119 -5.32 -0.95 -5.42
N THR A 120 -5.26 0.28 -5.91
CA THR A 120 -4.78 1.45 -5.15
C THR A 120 -5.89 2.41 -4.76
N THR A 121 -7.06 2.26 -5.37
CA THR A 121 -8.21 3.12 -5.08
C THR A 121 -8.80 2.79 -3.72
N SER A 122 -8.81 3.80 -2.85
CA SER A 122 -9.43 3.72 -1.52
C SER A 122 -10.86 4.23 -1.53
N TYR A 123 -11.66 3.79 -0.57
CA TYR A 123 -13.03 4.24 -0.39
C TYR A 123 -13.39 4.32 1.10
N TYR A 124 -14.38 5.15 1.42
CA TYR A 124 -14.94 5.22 2.75
C TYR A 124 -16.05 4.17 2.92
N LYS A 125 -16.25 3.73 4.16
CA LYS A 125 -17.29 2.75 4.49
C LYS A 125 -18.67 3.27 4.09
N VAL A 126 -19.33 2.60 3.14
CA VAL A 126 -20.69 2.91 2.69
C VAL A 126 -21.68 2.39 3.74
N LYS A 127 -22.54 3.29 4.24
CA LYS A 127 -23.59 3.00 5.22
C LYS A 127 -24.92 2.74 4.51
N LYS A 128 -25.89 2.10 5.17
CA LYS A 128 -27.21 1.78 4.61
C LYS A 128 -27.99 3.00 4.09
N LYS A 129 -27.73 4.20 4.66
CA LYS A 129 -28.40 5.44 4.25
C LYS A 129 -27.68 6.21 3.13
N ASP A 130 -26.46 5.80 2.81
CA ASP A 130 -25.66 6.51 1.83
C ASP A 130 -26.10 6.07 0.43
N VAL A 131 -26.28 7.03 -0.47
CA VAL A 131 -26.67 6.80 -1.87
C VAL A 131 -25.92 7.81 -2.74
N ILE A 132 -25.10 7.32 -3.68
CA ILE A 132 -24.44 8.16 -4.67
C ILE A 132 -25.38 8.28 -5.86
N LYS A 133 -25.74 9.52 -6.23
CA LYS A 133 -26.69 9.83 -7.29
C LYS A 133 -26.03 10.56 -8.44
N LYS A 134 -26.63 10.48 -9.60
CA LYS A 134 -26.23 11.27 -10.76
C LYS A 134 -26.10 12.76 -10.40
N ASP A 135 -25.09 13.39 -10.97
CA ASP A 135 -24.75 14.81 -10.79
C ASP A 135 -24.39 15.21 -9.35
N SER A 136 -24.00 14.23 -8.53
CA SER A 136 -23.49 14.47 -7.17
C SER A 136 -21.96 14.46 -7.13
N VAL A 137 -21.41 15.14 -6.12
CA VAL A 137 -20.00 15.01 -5.71
C VAL A 137 -19.95 14.17 -4.44
N ASP A 138 -19.25 13.05 -4.50
CA ASP A 138 -19.12 12.09 -3.38
C ASP A 138 -17.72 11.51 -3.36
N ASP A 139 -17.14 11.39 -2.16
CA ASP A 139 -15.77 10.85 -2.01
C ASP A 139 -15.64 9.40 -2.52
N ASN A 140 -16.71 8.62 -2.50
CA ASN A 140 -16.74 7.25 -3.03
C ASN A 140 -17.06 7.18 -4.53
N ALA A 141 -17.45 8.29 -5.19
CA ALA A 141 -17.76 8.28 -6.62
C ALA A 141 -16.53 7.90 -7.45
N GLN A 142 -15.33 8.33 -7.05
CA GLN A 142 -14.10 7.93 -7.71
C GLN A 142 -13.93 6.41 -7.68
N ALA A 143 -14.05 5.80 -6.51
CA ALA A 143 -13.90 4.35 -6.38
C ALA A 143 -14.99 3.60 -7.14
N LEU A 144 -16.25 4.07 -7.08
CA LEU A 144 -17.36 3.52 -7.85
C LEU A 144 -17.05 3.46 -9.34
N GLN A 145 -16.57 4.57 -9.91
CA GLN A 145 -16.25 4.69 -11.32
C GLN A 145 -15.04 3.84 -11.72
N VAL A 146 -13.98 3.80 -10.90
CA VAL A 146 -12.82 2.93 -11.11
C VAL A 146 -13.24 1.46 -11.14
N TYR A 147 -14.12 1.05 -10.23
CA TYR A 147 -14.60 -0.33 -10.13
C TYR A 147 -15.50 -0.72 -11.29
N LEU A 148 -16.40 0.17 -11.73
CA LEU A 148 -17.21 -0.03 -12.94
C LEU A 148 -16.33 -0.19 -14.17
N LYS A 149 -15.37 0.72 -14.37
CA LYS A 149 -14.40 0.65 -15.46
C LYS A 149 -13.60 -0.65 -15.45
N TYR A 150 -13.13 -1.08 -14.28
CA TYR A 150 -12.41 -2.34 -14.13
C TYR A 150 -13.26 -3.55 -14.51
N LEU A 151 -14.54 -3.54 -14.21
CA LEU A 151 -15.48 -4.58 -14.63
C LEU A 151 -15.82 -4.54 -16.13
N GLY A 152 -15.51 -3.43 -16.83
CA GLY A 152 -15.71 -3.27 -18.27
C GLY A 152 -16.89 -2.37 -18.65
N TYR A 153 -17.48 -1.68 -17.68
CA TYR A 153 -18.53 -0.69 -17.94
C TYR A 153 -17.93 0.63 -18.38
N ASP A 154 -18.60 1.30 -19.33
CA ASP A 154 -18.11 2.55 -19.93
C ASP A 154 -18.39 3.74 -19.00
N VAL A 155 -17.34 4.30 -18.43
CA VAL A 155 -17.38 5.52 -17.61
C VAL A 155 -16.51 6.60 -18.25
N ASP A 156 -16.96 7.85 -18.20
CA ASP A 156 -16.28 8.99 -18.81
C ASP A 156 -15.19 9.59 -17.90
N ARG A 157 -15.17 9.22 -16.62
CA ARG A 157 -14.28 9.81 -15.61
C ARG A 157 -14.05 8.88 -14.42
N THR A 158 -13.01 9.20 -13.63
CA THR A 158 -12.67 8.49 -12.37
C THR A 158 -12.29 9.50 -11.27
N ASP A 159 -13.15 10.50 -11.04
CA ASP A 159 -12.98 11.49 -9.97
C ASP A 159 -14.21 11.51 -9.04
N THR A 160 -14.32 12.49 -8.17
CA THR A 160 -15.38 12.57 -7.16
C THR A 160 -16.76 13.01 -7.72
N TYR A 161 -16.86 13.41 -8.99
CA TYR A 161 -18.14 13.77 -9.61
C TYR A 161 -18.77 12.57 -10.32
N PHE A 162 -19.97 12.19 -9.91
CA PHE A 162 -20.70 11.06 -10.51
C PHE A 162 -21.57 11.53 -11.68
N SER A 163 -21.05 11.40 -12.89
CA SER A 163 -21.66 11.91 -14.12
C SER A 163 -22.88 11.13 -14.58
N ASN A 164 -23.59 11.66 -15.59
CA ASN A 164 -24.67 10.94 -16.26
C ASN A 164 -24.16 9.64 -16.92
N THR A 165 -23.01 9.67 -17.59
CA THR A 165 -22.40 8.49 -18.21
C THR A 165 -22.07 7.42 -17.18
N SER A 166 -21.48 7.82 -16.05
CA SER A 166 -21.19 6.91 -14.93
C SER A 166 -22.46 6.32 -14.32
N SER A 167 -23.54 7.11 -14.21
CA SER A 167 -24.85 6.63 -13.75
C SER A 167 -25.46 5.61 -14.72
N GLN A 168 -25.33 5.81 -16.04
CA GLN A 168 -25.76 4.85 -17.04
C GLN A 168 -24.94 3.55 -16.99
N ALA A 169 -23.62 3.66 -16.80
CA ALA A 169 -22.74 2.51 -16.60
C ALA A 169 -23.17 1.69 -15.37
N LEU A 170 -23.52 2.38 -14.28
CA LEU A 170 -24.03 1.72 -13.07
C LEU A 170 -25.38 1.05 -13.30
N ALA A 171 -26.30 1.70 -14.04
CA ALA A 171 -27.59 1.11 -14.40
C ALA A 171 -27.40 -0.18 -15.22
N SER A 172 -26.45 -0.18 -16.16
CA SER A 172 -26.10 -1.38 -16.92
C SER A 172 -25.56 -2.48 -16.01
N PHE A 173 -24.64 -2.15 -15.08
CA PHE A 173 -24.16 -3.09 -14.07
C PHE A 173 -25.31 -3.67 -13.23
N GLN A 174 -26.23 -2.82 -12.77
CA GLN A 174 -27.40 -3.24 -11.98
C GLN A 174 -28.25 -4.21 -12.79
N GLN A 175 -28.56 -3.91 -14.03
CA GLN A 175 -29.34 -4.75 -14.93
C GLN A 175 -28.68 -6.12 -15.16
N ASP A 176 -27.39 -6.15 -15.47
CA ASP A 176 -26.64 -7.39 -15.73
C ASP A 176 -26.58 -8.31 -14.51
N HIS A 177 -26.75 -7.74 -13.34
CA HIS A 177 -26.69 -8.49 -12.06
C HIS A 177 -28.06 -8.62 -11.35
N GLY A 178 -29.17 -8.36 -12.06
CA GLY A 178 -30.52 -8.60 -11.53
C GLY A 178 -30.96 -7.61 -10.44
N LEU A 179 -30.37 -6.43 -10.40
CA LEU A 179 -30.85 -5.31 -9.59
C LEU A 179 -31.76 -4.40 -10.41
N GLU A 180 -32.55 -3.57 -9.73
CA GLU A 180 -33.27 -2.48 -10.39
C GLU A 180 -32.28 -1.48 -10.97
N ALA A 181 -32.40 -1.19 -12.27
CA ALA A 181 -31.46 -0.33 -13.00
C ALA A 181 -31.73 1.16 -12.76
N THR A 182 -31.54 1.62 -11.52
CA THR A 182 -31.79 2.99 -11.09
C THR A 182 -30.70 3.97 -11.50
N GLY A 183 -29.48 3.48 -11.72
CA GLY A 183 -28.27 4.29 -11.89
C GLY A 183 -27.80 5.01 -10.61
N ASP A 184 -28.46 4.78 -9.48
CA ASP A 184 -28.06 5.25 -8.15
C ASP A 184 -27.32 4.15 -7.40
N CYS A 185 -26.22 4.47 -6.71
CA CYS A 185 -25.44 3.51 -5.94
C CYS A 185 -25.86 3.52 -4.49
N ASP A 186 -26.74 2.62 -4.10
CA ASP A 186 -27.08 2.32 -2.72
C ASP A 186 -26.10 1.29 -2.12
N LYS A 187 -26.25 0.99 -0.84
CA LYS A 187 -25.43 -0.01 -0.14
C LYS A 187 -25.48 -1.40 -0.79
N LYS A 188 -26.64 -1.83 -1.28
CA LYS A 188 -26.82 -3.14 -1.93
C LYS A 188 -26.07 -3.22 -3.24
N THR A 189 -26.17 -2.19 -4.04
CA THR A 189 -25.44 -2.04 -5.31
C THR A 189 -23.93 -1.99 -5.06
N TRP A 190 -23.48 -1.21 -4.06
CA TRP A 190 -22.08 -1.13 -3.68
C TRP A 190 -21.51 -2.48 -3.25
N ASP A 191 -22.22 -3.22 -2.38
CA ASP A 191 -21.73 -4.51 -1.89
C ASP A 191 -21.59 -5.53 -3.03
N LEU A 192 -22.55 -5.55 -3.95
CA LEU A 192 -22.49 -6.42 -5.12
C LEU A 192 -21.35 -6.03 -6.05
N LEU A 193 -21.15 -4.72 -6.29
CA LEU A 193 -20.02 -4.23 -7.08
C LEU A 193 -18.68 -4.69 -6.49
N MET A 194 -18.50 -4.54 -5.18
CA MET A 194 -17.30 -4.98 -4.49
C MET A 194 -17.09 -6.49 -4.59
N GLU A 195 -18.15 -7.29 -4.47
CA GLU A 195 -18.08 -8.74 -4.69
C GLU A 195 -17.54 -9.07 -6.09
N LYS A 196 -18.10 -8.44 -7.14
CA LYS A 196 -17.68 -8.70 -8.52
C LYS A 196 -16.25 -8.24 -8.80
N VAL A 197 -15.86 -7.10 -8.25
CA VAL A 197 -14.47 -6.60 -8.33
C VAL A 197 -13.50 -7.59 -7.69
N LEU A 198 -13.79 -8.08 -6.48
CA LEU A 198 -12.93 -9.03 -5.78
C LEU A 198 -12.85 -10.38 -6.51
N LEU A 199 -13.95 -10.88 -7.06
CA LEU A 199 -13.94 -12.10 -7.89
C LEU A 199 -13.03 -11.92 -9.10
N LYS A 200 -13.21 -10.84 -9.87
CA LYS A 200 -12.37 -10.57 -11.05
C LYS A 200 -10.89 -10.41 -10.69
N MET A 201 -10.57 -9.71 -9.59
CA MET A 201 -9.19 -9.59 -9.12
C MET A 201 -8.55 -10.96 -8.80
N ASN A 202 -9.32 -11.90 -8.23
CA ASN A 202 -8.83 -13.24 -7.93
C ASN A 202 -8.62 -14.07 -9.20
N GLU A 203 -9.42 -13.87 -10.23
CA GLU A 203 -9.34 -14.54 -11.52
C GLU A 203 -8.26 -13.94 -12.44
N THR A 204 -7.76 -12.74 -12.12
CA THR A 204 -6.77 -12.01 -12.93
C THR A 204 -5.48 -11.74 -12.14
N PRO A 205 -4.65 -12.77 -11.86
CA PRO A 205 -3.37 -12.60 -11.14
C PRO A 205 -2.40 -11.62 -11.84
N SER A 206 -2.54 -11.43 -13.16
CA SER A 206 -1.74 -10.48 -13.96
C SER A 206 -1.93 -9.03 -13.55
N ASP A 207 -3.03 -8.69 -12.89
CA ASP A 207 -3.28 -7.34 -12.38
C ASP A 207 -2.40 -6.99 -11.16
N ASP A 208 -1.72 -7.99 -10.57
CA ASP A 208 -0.64 -7.75 -9.62
C ASP A 208 0.70 -7.52 -10.35
N THR A 209 0.78 -6.39 -11.02
CA THR A 209 1.92 -6.00 -11.86
C THR A 209 3.25 -6.01 -11.11
N GLN A 210 3.24 -5.63 -9.82
CA GLN A 210 4.43 -5.66 -8.97
C GLN A 210 4.88 -7.09 -8.70
N ARG A 211 3.96 -7.98 -8.37
CA ARG A 211 4.26 -9.40 -8.16
C ARG A 211 4.75 -10.06 -9.44
N GLN A 212 4.11 -9.78 -10.58
CA GLN A 212 4.55 -10.31 -11.87
C GLN A 212 5.99 -9.88 -12.18
N LYS A 213 6.28 -8.60 -12.00
CA LYS A 213 7.64 -8.09 -12.20
C LYS A 213 8.66 -8.70 -11.24
N ALA A 214 8.29 -8.91 -9.99
CA ALA A 214 9.15 -9.58 -9.01
C ALA A 214 9.48 -11.04 -9.41
N ILE A 215 8.50 -11.76 -9.94
CA ILE A 215 8.70 -13.14 -10.44
C ILE A 215 9.65 -13.13 -11.65
N GLU A 216 9.45 -12.21 -12.61
CA GLU A 216 10.36 -12.07 -13.75
C GLU A 216 11.81 -11.81 -13.31
N GLU A 217 12.00 -10.91 -12.35
CA GLU A 217 13.35 -10.59 -11.83
C GLU A 217 13.97 -11.77 -11.06
N ALA A 218 13.16 -12.57 -10.39
CA ALA A 218 13.62 -13.75 -9.65
C ALA A 218 14.09 -14.88 -10.59
N GLN A 219 13.61 -14.90 -11.84
CA GLN A 219 13.95 -15.91 -12.84
C GLN A 219 15.19 -15.57 -13.69
N LYS A 220 15.68 -14.36 -13.63
CA LYS A 220 16.93 -13.91 -14.27
C LYS A 220 18.16 -14.33 -13.47
#